data_d6f2b623c93a29583f4e283fa194f78c
#
_entry.id   d6f2b623c93a29583f4e283fa194f78c
#
_cell.length_a   1.000
_cell.length_b   1.000
_cell.length_c   1.000
_cell.angle_alpha   90.00
_cell.angle_beta   90.00
_cell.angle_gamma   90.00
#
_symmetry.space_group_name_H-M   'P 1'
#
loop_
_entity.id
_entity.type
_entity.pdbx_description
1 polymer ?
#
loop_
_entity_poly.entity_id
_entity_poly.type
_entity_poly.pdbx_seq_one_letter_code
_entity_poly.pdbx_strand_id
1 'polypeptide(L)'
;LMEMLGDGAPRSAHADLNRRLRFSWHHLSHAASAFYPSPFTEAAVLTLDGVGEWATASLHLGQGKKLNLIREIRFPHSLGLLYSAFTAYCGFKVNSGEYKLMGLAPYGEAKYADLIRKHLVHIADDGSFALGLDYFGFETGSRMTNSAFHRLFAGEARELRRQFAEVSE
;
A
#
# COMPACT_ATOMS: atom_id res chain seq x y z
N LEU A 1 8.24 -15.52 14.27
CA LEU A 1 9.60 -15.24 14.78
C LEU A 1 10.12 -16.40 15.63
N MET A 2 9.27 -16.98 16.50
CA MET A 2 9.65 -18.11 17.36
C MET A 2 9.97 -19.37 16.54
N GLU A 3 9.22 -19.66 15.47
CA GLU A 3 9.50 -20.75 14.52
C GLU A 3 10.78 -20.52 13.70
N MET A 4 11.15 -19.27 13.43
CA MET A 4 12.38 -18.93 12.71
C MET A 4 13.65 -19.10 13.53
N LEU A 5 13.57 -19.17 14.86
CA LEU A 5 14.74 -19.34 15.73
C LEU A 5 15.19 -20.82 15.87
N GLY A 6 14.43 -21.74 15.28
CA GLY A 6 14.75 -23.17 15.24
C GLY A 6 14.73 -23.86 16.62
N ASP A 7 14.63 -25.18 16.60
CA ASP A 7 14.54 -26.03 17.79
C ASP A 7 15.82 -26.05 18.66
N GLY A 8 16.87 -25.33 18.28
CA GLY A 8 18.16 -25.30 18.96
C GLY A 8 18.39 -24.18 19.96
N ALA A 9 17.46 -23.20 20.06
CA ALA A 9 17.64 -22.12 21.02
C ALA A 9 17.23 -22.55 22.43
N PRO A 10 18.03 -22.27 23.48
CA PRO A 10 17.69 -22.67 24.84
C PRO A 10 16.39 -21.99 25.31
N ARG A 11 15.54 -22.71 26.06
CA ARG A 11 14.25 -22.18 26.56
C ARG A 11 14.38 -20.86 27.32
N SER A 12 15.51 -20.60 27.94
CA SER A 12 15.83 -19.31 28.60
C SER A 12 15.93 -18.15 27.61
N ALA A 13 16.46 -18.37 26.41
CA ALA A 13 16.52 -17.35 25.35
C ALA A 13 15.13 -17.00 24.82
N HIS A 14 14.22 -17.96 24.72
CA HIS A 14 12.83 -17.73 24.32
C HIS A 14 12.07 -16.88 25.35
N ALA A 15 12.28 -17.14 26.65
CA ALA A 15 11.67 -16.36 27.72
C ALA A 15 12.18 -14.92 27.75
N ASP A 16 13.47 -14.70 27.52
CA ASP A 16 14.08 -13.37 27.46
C ASP A 16 13.61 -12.57 26.23
N LEU A 17 13.49 -13.22 25.07
CA LEU A 17 12.95 -12.62 23.86
C LEU A 17 11.52 -12.14 24.05
N ASN A 18 10.63 -12.95 24.63
CA ASN A 18 9.24 -12.56 24.89
C ASN A 18 9.15 -11.34 25.81
N ARG A 19 10.08 -11.17 26.75
CA ARG A 19 10.13 -9.99 27.64
C ARG A 19 10.59 -8.71 26.91
N ARG A 20 11.39 -8.86 25.86
CA ARG A 20 11.97 -7.76 25.09
C ARG A 20 11.12 -7.35 23.88
N LEU A 21 10.30 -8.26 23.34
CA LEU A 21 9.42 -7.95 22.21
C LEU A 21 8.44 -6.85 22.59
N ARG A 22 8.31 -5.89 21.70
CA ARG A 22 7.31 -4.83 21.74
C ARG A 22 6.58 -4.83 20.42
N PHE A 23 5.27 -4.65 20.47
CA PHE A 23 4.40 -4.57 19.31
C PHE A 23 3.86 -3.16 19.20
N SER A 24 3.74 -2.67 17.99
CA SER A 24 3.15 -1.38 17.67
C SER A 24 2.23 -1.57 16.47
N TRP A 25 1.18 -0.78 16.40
CA TRP A 25 0.34 -0.74 15.22
C TRP A 25 1.13 -0.30 13.99
N HIS A 26 0.86 -0.91 12.83
CA HIS A 26 1.58 -0.69 11.59
C HIS A 26 1.62 0.80 11.21
N HIS A 27 0.46 1.43 11.09
CA HIS A 27 0.37 2.85 10.73
C HIS A 27 0.92 3.79 11.81
N LEU A 28 0.84 3.42 13.09
CA LEU A 28 1.51 4.17 14.16
C LEU A 28 3.03 4.12 14.01
N SER A 29 3.58 2.96 13.60
CA SER A 29 5.02 2.82 13.34
C SER A 29 5.47 3.68 12.16
N HIS A 30 4.68 3.73 11.07
CA HIS A 30 4.92 4.64 9.95
C HIS A 30 4.87 6.10 10.39
N ALA A 31 3.84 6.50 11.12
CA ALA A 31 3.70 7.87 11.60
C ALA A 31 4.86 8.28 12.52
N ALA A 32 5.27 7.37 13.41
CA ALA A 32 6.40 7.58 14.31
C ALA A 32 7.73 7.74 13.55
N SER A 33 7.96 6.91 12.54
CA SER A 33 9.18 6.97 11.72
C SER A 33 9.30 8.27 10.91
N ALA A 34 8.18 8.91 10.58
CA ALA A 34 8.16 10.18 9.90
C ALA A 34 8.25 11.38 10.86
N PHE A 35 7.48 11.35 11.96
CA PHE A 35 7.33 12.50 12.84
C PHE A 35 8.55 12.70 13.77
N TYR A 36 9.00 11.66 14.46
CA TYR A 36 10.04 11.83 15.49
C TYR A 36 11.42 12.26 14.95
N PRO A 37 11.90 11.86 13.78
CA PRO A 37 13.13 12.42 13.21
C PRO A 37 12.93 13.75 12.48
N SER A 38 11.69 14.23 12.32
CA SER A 38 11.40 15.50 11.65
C SER A 38 11.77 16.69 12.54
N PRO A 39 11.96 17.90 11.97
CA PRO A 39 12.23 19.11 12.75
C PRO A 39 10.97 19.70 13.42
N PHE A 40 9.79 19.11 13.22
CA PHE A 40 8.53 19.68 13.68
C PHE A 40 8.21 19.25 15.12
N THR A 41 7.82 20.21 15.95
CA THR A 41 7.30 19.95 17.31
C THR A 41 5.81 19.63 17.29
N GLU A 42 5.10 20.05 16.24
CA GLU A 42 3.70 19.75 15.97
C GLU A 42 3.49 19.58 14.46
N ALA A 43 2.81 18.53 14.05
CA ALA A 43 2.50 18.26 12.65
C ALA A 43 1.30 17.32 12.48
N ALA A 44 0.57 17.50 11.38
CA ALA A 44 -0.28 16.45 10.84
C ALA A 44 0.59 15.41 10.14
N VAL A 45 0.38 14.13 10.45
CA VAL A 45 1.13 13.01 9.87
C VAL A 45 0.17 12.10 9.13
N LEU A 46 0.29 12.09 7.80
CA LEU A 46 -0.49 11.23 6.92
C LEU A 46 0.33 9.99 6.57
N THR A 47 -0.28 8.81 6.75
CA THR A 47 0.29 7.54 6.28
C THR A 47 -0.62 6.93 5.24
N LEU A 48 -0.05 6.41 4.16
CA LEU A 48 -0.75 5.74 3.06
C LEU A 48 -0.01 4.44 2.76
N ASP A 49 -0.75 3.34 2.70
CA ASP A 49 -0.20 2.01 2.50
C ASP A 49 -1.09 1.15 1.59
N GLY A 50 -0.63 -0.03 1.23
CA GLY A 50 -1.48 -1.06 0.64
C GLY A 50 -2.53 -1.51 1.66
N VAL A 51 -2.10 -2.32 2.62
CA VAL A 51 -2.87 -2.70 3.82
C VAL A 51 -1.88 -2.94 4.96
N GLY A 52 -1.96 -2.12 6.00
CA GLY A 52 -1.19 -2.29 7.23
C GLY A 52 -2.09 -2.82 8.34
N GLU A 53 -2.12 -4.13 8.53
CA GLU A 53 -3.12 -4.86 9.32
C GLU A 53 -4.52 -4.70 8.72
N TRP A 54 -5.29 -3.66 9.07
CA TRP A 54 -6.57 -3.32 8.43
C TRP A 54 -6.62 -1.88 7.93
N ALA A 55 -5.76 -1.00 8.47
CA ALA A 55 -5.66 0.38 8.02
C ALA A 55 -4.96 0.46 6.66
N THR A 56 -5.44 1.33 5.80
CA THR A 56 -4.88 1.63 4.47
C THR A 56 -4.42 3.08 4.37
N ALA A 57 -5.03 3.95 5.17
CA ALA A 57 -4.59 5.32 5.39
C ALA A 57 -4.86 5.72 6.84
N SER A 58 -4.01 6.56 7.41
CA SER A 58 -4.29 7.16 8.71
C SER A 58 -3.75 8.57 8.83
N LEU A 59 -4.48 9.41 9.55
CA LEU A 59 -4.11 10.76 9.91
C LEU A 59 -3.84 10.81 11.41
N HIS A 60 -2.61 11.19 11.77
CA HIS A 60 -2.23 11.43 13.16
C HIS A 60 -1.91 12.89 13.39
N LEU A 61 -2.10 13.35 14.62
CA LEU A 61 -1.57 14.61 15.12
C LEU A 61 -0.36 14.30 15.99
N GLY A 62 0.82 14.73 15.54
CA GLY A 62 2.06 14.70 16.29
C GLY A 62 2.20 15.97 17.12
N GLN A 63 2.45 15.84 18.43
CA GLN A 63 2.69 16.97 19.34
C GLN A 63 3.77 16.57 20.37
N GLY A 64 4.98 17.11 20.25
CA GLY A 64 6.10 16.78 21.09
C GLY A 64 6.45 15.28 21.03
N LYS A 65 6.17 14.52 22.08
CA LYS A 65 6.42 13.07 22.15
C LYS A 65 5.17 12.22 21.95
N LYS A 66 4.04 12.82 21.57
CA LYS A 66 2.76 12.12 21.41
C LYS A 66 2.35 12.07 19.95
N LEU A 67 1.80 10.94 19.55
CA LEU A 67 1.12 10.73 18.27
C LEU A 67 -0.30 10.26 18.58
N ASN A 68 -1.28 11.06 18.18
CA ASN A 68 -2.68 10.77 18.39
C ASN A 68 -3.34 10.46 17.04
N LEU A 69 -3.93 9.27 16.91
CA LEU A 69 -4.73 8.92 15.74
C LEU A 69 -5.98 9.81 15.71
N ILE A 70 -6.20 10.50 14.61
CA ILE A 70 -7.37 11.35 14.37
C ILE A 70 -8.41 10.62 13.55
N ARG A 71 -7.98 10.01 12.43
CA ARG A 71 -8.84 9.25 11.52
C ARG A 71 -8.07 8.14 10.85
N GLU A 72 -8.78 7.11 10.40
CA GLU A 72 -8.21 6.06 9.54
C GLU A 72 -9.23 5.62 8.48
N ILE A 73 -8.71 5.16 7.36
CA ILE A 73 -9.45 4.45 6.32
C ILE A 73 -8.95 3.01 6.34
N ARG A 74 -9.86 2.07 6.16
CA ARG A 74 -9.58 0.63 6.24
C ARG A 74 -9.81 -0.06 4.91
N PHE A 75 -9.22 -1.24 4.79
CA PHE A 75 -9.52 -2.16 3.71
C PHE A 75 -11.06 -2.32 3.52
N PRO A 76 -11.56 -2.34 2.28
CA PRO A 76 -10.83 -2.46 1.01
C PRO A 76 -10.44 -1.13 0.35
N HIS A 77 -10.76 0.01 0.93
CA HIS A 77 -10.47 1.32 0.35
C HIS A 77 -9.00 1.70 0.59
N SER A 78 -8.17 1.55 -0.44
CA SER A 78 -6.72 1.77 -0.36
C SER A 78 -6.16 2.41 -1.62
N LEU A 79 -5.47 3.54 -1.49
CA LEU A 79 -4.73 4.15 -2.60
C LEU A 79 -3.50 3.31 -2.98
N GLY A 80 -2.89 2.61 -2.03
CA GLY A 80 -1.81 1.68 -2.31
C GLY A 80 -2.28 0.50 -3.16
N LEU A 81 -3.44 -0.10 -2.84
CA LEU A 81 -4.03 -1.16 -3.67
C LEU A 81 -4.50 -0.64 -5.03
N LEU A 82 -5.01 0.59 -5.12
CA LEU A 82 -5.29 1.24 -6.41
C LEU A 82 -4.01 1.33 -7.26
N TYR A 83 -2.90 1.75 -6.67
CA TYR A 83 -1.61 1.82 -7.37
C TYR A 83 -1.12 0.42 -7.79
N SER A 84 -1.24 -0.56 -6.93
CA SER A 84 -0.91 -1.96 -7.23
C SER A 84 -1.81 -2.56 -8.31
N ALA A 85 -3.08 -2.15 -8.39
CA ALA A 85 -3.97 -2.56 -9.48
C ALA A 85 -3.47 -2.05 -10.85
N PHE A 86 -3.05 -0.79 -10.93
CA PHE A 86 -2.41 -0.26 -12.14
C PHE A 86 -1.05 -0.90 -12.42
N THR A 87 -0.27 -1.20 -11.38
CA THR A 87 1.00 -1.94 -11.51
C THR A 87 0.77 -3.29 -12.19
N ALA A 88 -0.21 -4.06 -11.71
CA ALA A 88 -0.60 -5.33 -12.32
C ALA A 88 -1.13 -5.15 -13.75
N TYR A 89 -2.01 -4.18 -13.97
CA TYR A 89 -2.60 -3.90 -15.28
C TYR A 89 -1.54 -3.54 -16.33
N CYS A 90 -0.50 -2.80 -15.94
CA CYS A 90 0.63 -2.47 -16.80
C CYS A 90 1.62 -3.63 -16.99
N GLY A 91 1.38 -4.82 -16.42
CA GLY A 91 2.20 -6.01 -16.57
C GLY A 91 3.41 -6.06 -15.67
N PHE A 92 3.41 -5.32 -14.55
CA PHE A 92 4.45 -5.40 -13.54
C PHE A 92 4.00 -6.27 -12.35
N LYS A 93 4.96 -6.86 -11.67
CA LYS A 93 4.69 -7.69 -10.49
C LYS A 93 4.35 -6.80 -9.29
N VAL A 94 3.19 -7.03 -8.68
CA VAL A 94 2.75 -6.35 -7.44
C VAL A 94 3.73 -6.62 -6.30
N ASN A 95 3.91 -5.66 -5.41
CA ASN A 95 4.85 -5.61 -4.29
C ASN A 95 6.34 -5.55 -4.69
N SER A 96 6.64 -5.49 -5.99
CA SER A 96 8.02 -5.35 -6.46
C SER A 96 8.14 -4.63 -7.80
N GLY A 97 7.05 -4.13 -8.34
CA GLY A 97 7.01 -3.46 -9.64
C GLY A 97 6.43 -2.05 -9.59
N GLU A 98 5.94 -1.60 -8.44
CA GLU A 98 5.36 -0.27 -8.25
C GLU A 98 6.35 0.84 -8.62
N TYR A 99 7.63 0.68 -8.23
CA TYR A 99 8.68 1.64 -8.59
C TYR A 99 8.97 1.69 -10.10
N LYS A 100 8.74 0.58 -10.84
CA LYS A 100 8.87 0.54 -12.30
C LYS A 100 7.75 1.34 -12.97
N LEU A 101 6.52 1.21 -12.47
CA LEU A 101 5.40 2.01 -12.91
C LEU A 101 5.65 3.50 -12.62
N MET A 102 6.14 3.82 -11.43
CA MET A 102 6.55 5.19 -11.06
C MET A 102 7.61 5.74 -12.02
N GLY A 103 8.64 4.95 -12.34
CA GLY A 103 9.69 5.36 -13.28
C GLY A 103 9.20 5.52 -14.72
N LEU A 104 8.14 4.81 -15.11
CA LEU A 104 7.53 4.90 -16.45
C LEU A 104 6.58 6.11 -16.57
N ALA A 105 5.93 6.51 -15.49
CA ALA A 105 4.89 7.53 -15.49
C ALA A 105 5.31 8.89 -16.14
N PRO A 106 6.52 9.42 -15.91
CA PRO A 106 6.95 10.68 -16.51
C PRO A 106 7.03 10.69 -18.04
N TYR A 107 7.08 9.51 -18.68
CA TYR A 107 7.12 9.37 -20.13
C TYR A 107 5.73 9.28 -20.77
N GLY A 108 4.68 9.31 -19.95
CA GLY A 108 3.29 9.23 -20.38
C GLY A 108 2.55 10.56 -20.33
N GLU A 109 1.30 10.53 -20.77
CA GLU A 109 0.36 11.64 -20.66
C GLU A 109 -0.73 11.34 -19.63
N ALA A 110 -1.11 12.32 -18.82
CA ALA A 110 -2.10 12.15 -17.72
C ALA A 110 -3.57 12.14 -18.25
N LYS A 111 -3.84 11.48 -19.36
CA LYS A 111 -5.14 11.47 -20.05
C LYS A 111 -6.26 10.71 -19.32
N TYR A 112 -5.93 9.89 -18.32
CA TYR A 112 -6.89 9.06 -17.60
C TYR A 112 -7.28 9.62 -16.23
N ALA A 113 -6.77 10.77 -15.82
CA ALA A 113 -6.99 11.32 -14.48
C ALA A 113 -8.48 11.51 -14.14
N ASP A 114 -9.26 12.08 -15.07
CA ASP A 114 -10.70 12.31 -14.88
C ASP A 114 -11.50 11.00 -14.86
N LEU A 115 -11.09 10.03 -15.69
CA LEU A 115 -11.71 8.71 -15.72
C LEU A 115 -11.51 7.97 -14.38
N ILE A 116 -10.30 8.05 -13.83
CA ILE A 116 -9.95 7.47 -12.53
C ILE A 116 -10.76 8.12 -11.42
N ARG A 117 -10.81 9.45 -11.37
CA ARG A 117 -11.59 10.19 -10.36
C ARG A 117 -13.08 9.92 -10.45
N LYS A 118 -13.60 9.72 -11.65
CA LYS A 118 -15.02 9.47 -11.87
C LYS A 118 -15.45 8.07 -11.46
N HIS A 119 -14.62 7.06 -11.68
CA HIS A 119 -15.01 5.65 -11.57
C HIS A 119 -14.28 4.88 -10.48
N LEU A 120 -13.00 5.17 -10.22
CA LEU A 120 -12.16 4.33 -9.38
C LEU A 120 -11.92 4.89 -7.98
N VAL A 121 -11.96 6.22 -7.81
CA VAL A 121 -11.74 6.84 -6.50
C VAL A 121 -12.70 8.01 -6.30
N HIS A 122 -13.44 7.97 -5.21
CA HIS A 122 -14.34 9.04 -4.80
C HIS A 122 -13.73 9.75 -3.61
N ILE A 123 -13.48 11.05 -3.75
CA ILE A 123 -12.90 11.87 -2.68
C ILE A 123 -14.00 12.75 -2.12
N ALA A 124 -14.20 12.69 -0.81
CA ALA A 124 -15.16 13.53 -0.09
C ALA A 124 -14.54 14.88 0.32
N ASP A 125 -15.40 15.84 0.66
CA ASP A 125 -14.99 17.20 1.05
C ASP A 125 -14.11 17.24 2.31
N ASP A 126 -14.24 16.23 3.18
CA ASP A 126 -13.42 16.10 4.39
C ASP A 126 -12.05 15.41 4.13
N GLY A 127 -11.72 15.15 2.86
CA GLY A 127 -10.49 14.51 2.42
C GLY A 127 -10.49 12.97 2.56
N SER A 128 -11.56 12.36 3.04
CA SER A 128 -11.70 10.90 3.00
C SER A 128 -11.91 10.43 1.57
N PHE A 129 -11.62 9.15 1.33
CA PHE A 129 -11.81 8.56 0.01
C PHE A 129 -12.38 7.15 0.10
N ALA A 130 -13.03 6.75 -0.98
CA ALA A 130 -13.49 5.38 -1.21
C ALA A 130 -13.17 4.94 -2.63
N LEU A 131 -12.86 3.65 -2.81
CA LEU A 131 -12.67 3.06 -4.13
C LEU A 131 -13.99 2.58 -4.70
N GLY A 132 -14.15 2.69 -6.03
CA GLY A 132 -15.21 2.04 -6.79
C GLY A 132 -14.93 0.56 -6.95
N LEU A 133 -15.37 -0.25 -5.99
CA LEU A 133 -14.95 -1.64 -5.83
C LEU A 133 -15.36 -2.56 -6.98
N ASP A 134 -16.38 -2.21 -7.75
CA ASP A 134 -16.83 -2.96 -8.93
C ASP A 134 -15.76 -3.19 -9.99
N TYR A 135 -14.67 -2.44 -9.95
CA TYR A 135 -13.57 -2.52 -10.91
C TYR A 135 -12.40 -3.39 -10.45
N PHE A 136 -12.39 -3.82 -9.20
CA PHE A 136 -11.27 -4.53 -8.58
C PHE A 136 -11.62 -5.99 -8.30
N GLY A 137 -10.58 -6.82 -8.17
CA GLY A 137 -10.70 -8.23 -7.86
C GLY A 137 -10.00 -8.64 -6.57
N PHE A 138 -9.32 -7.72 -5.89
CA PHE A 138 -8.50 -8.02 -4.72
C PHE A 138 -9.31 -8.25 -3.43
N GLU A 139 -10.61 -7.92 -3.41
CA GLU A 139 -11.45 -8.16 -2.23
C GLU A 139 -11.73 -9.65 -2.02
N THR A 140 -11.93 -10.38 -3.12
CA THR A 140 -12.41 -11.77 -3.06
C THR A 140 -11.54 -12.75 -3.84
N GLY A 141 -10.50 -12.26 -4.53
CA GLY A 141 -9.68 -13.05 -5.43
C GLY A 141 -8.19 -12.74 -5.40
N SER A 142 -7.46 -13.47 -6.21
CA SER A 142 -6.02 -13.31 -6.40
C SER A 142 -5.63 -12.28 -7.48
N ARG A 143 -6.61 -11.69 -8.16
CA ARG A 143 -6.37 -10.70 -9.22
C ARG A 143 -6.61 -9.30 -8.70
N MET A 144 -5.76 -8.35 -9.10
CA MET A 144 -5.90 -6.94 -8.71
C MET A 144 -7.05 -6.25 -9.43
N THR A 145 -7.27 -6.57 -10.71
CA THR A 145 -8.28 -5.96 -11.59
C THR A 145 -9.23 -7.02 -12.15
N ASN A 146 -10.38 -6.58 -12.64
CA ASN A 146 -11.38 -7.43 -13.28
C ASN A 146 -11.74 -6.92 -14.69
N SER A 147 -12.68 -7.59 -15.36
CA SER A 147 -13.11 -7.24 -16.72
C SER A 147 -13.76 -5.85 -16.81
N ALA A 148 -14.37 -5.34 -15.75
CA ALA A 148 -14.93 -3.98 -15.74
C ALA A 148 -13.80 -2.93 -15.79
N PHE A 149 -12.73 -3.15 -15.04
CA PHE A 149 -11.52 -2.33 -15.10
C PHE A 149 -10.92 -2.34 -16.51
N HIS A 150 -10.79 -3.53 -17.13
CA HIS A 150 -10.23 -3.67 -18.47
C HIS A 150 -11.07 -2.93 -19.53
N ARG A 151 -12.40 -3.03 -19.44
CA ARG A 151 -13.29 -2.25 -20.34
C ARG A 151 -13.17 -0.75 -20.14
N LEU A 152 -12.97 -0.29 -18.90
CA LEU A 152 -12.83 1.14 -18.60
C LEU A 152 -11.63 1.77 -19.30
N PHE A 153 -10.53 1.01 -19.43
CA PHE A 153 -9.30 1.47 -20.09
C PHE A 153 -9.13 0.94 -21.53
N ALA A 154 -10.18 0.35 -22.10
CA ALA A 154 -10.22 -0.16 -23.48
C ALA A 154 -9.10 -1.16 -23.82
N GLY A 155 -8.72 -2.02 -22.89
CA GLY A 155 -7.66 -3.03 -23.11
C GLY A 155 -7.57 -4.06 -22.01
N GLU A 156 -7.03 -5.22 -22.35
CA GLU A 156 -6.70 -6.25 -21.38
C GLU A 156 -5.40 -5.89 -20.60
N ALA A 157 -5.27 -6.43 -19.40
CA ALA A 157 -4.03 -6.32 -18.64
C ALA A 157 -2.86 -6.89 -19.44
N ARG A 158 -1.74 -6.19 -19.44
CA ARG A 158 -0.53 -6.69 -20.10
C ARG A 158 -0.06 -7.95 -19.38
N GLU A 159 0.24 -9.00 -20.14
CA GLU A 159 0.93 -10.16 -19.58
C GLU A 159 2.34 -9.76 -19.16
N LEU A 160 2.78 -10.31 -18.01
CA LEU A 160 4.19 -10.26 -17.63
C LEU A 160 5.01 -10.93 -18.73
N ARG A 161 5.49 -10.14 -19.71
CA ARG A 161 6.47 -10.68 -20.65
C ARG A 161 7.67 -11.12 -19.82
N ARG A 162 8.10 -12.36 -20.03
CA ARG A 162 9.40 -12.88 -19.58
C ARG A 162 10.49 -12.10 -20.35
N GLN A 163 10.78 -10.88 -19.90
CA GLN A 163 11.70 -9.96 -20.58
C GLN A 163 13.18 -10.27 -20.35
N PHE A 164 13.52 -11.49 -19.92
CA PHE A 164 14.91 -11.88 -19.68
C PHE A 164 15.31 -13.22 -20.31
N ALA A 165 14.62 -13.66 -21.38
CA ALA A 165 14.98 -14.88 -22.08
C ALA A 165 15.76 -14.67 -23.40
N GLU A 166 16.06 -13.42 -23.78
CA GLU A 166 16.74 -13.12 -25.06
C GLU A 166 17.94 -12.16 -24.89
N VAL A 167 18.78 -12.38 -23.88
CA VAL A 167 20.13 -11.81 -23.83
C VAL A 167 21.10 -12.94 -23.49
N SER A 168 21.09 -13.98 -24.33
CA SER A 168 22.16 -14.98 -24.38
C SER A 168 22.10 -15.71 -25.74
N GLU A 169 22.54 -15.03 -26.78
CA GLU A 169 23.29 -15.59 -27.92
C GLU A 169 24.29 -14.54 -28.42
#